data_922498de29e8b632460a41144e4014c9
#
_entry.id   922498de29e8b632460a41144e4014c9
#
_cell.length_a   1.000
_cell.length_b   1.000
_cell.length_c   1.000
_cell.angle_alpha   90.00
_cell.angle_beta   90.00
_cell.angle_gamma   90.00
#
_symmetry.space_group_name_H-M   'P 1'
#
loop_
_entity.id
_entity.type
_entity.pdbx_description
1 polymer ?
#
loop_
_entity_poly.entity_id
_entity_poly.type
_entity_poly.pdbx_seq_one_letter_code
_entity_poly.pdbx_strand_id
1 'polypeptide(L)'
;MNKKRVLAMLLAGAMALSMTACGGGNSASTDGSSNDGGASASGGSYKVSVILKTLAAEYWQYVKSGAEDYASEHSDKVTVEVKGPSSETAFDEMQNMIETDLSSGTYDGIVISPLQSDTAAQLVSGTKLPIVAIDTNFTAPEVKSFVGTGNEAAAKKGGEAAVEAAKAAGWTD
;
A
#
# COMPACT_ATOMS: atom_id res chain seq x y z
N MET A 1 -44.06 -35.66 16.05
CA MET A 1 -45.41 -35.37 15.43
C MET A 1 -45.29 -34.13 14.61
N ASN A 2 -45.44 -34.36 13.35
CA ASN A 2 -46.24 -33.65 12.35
C ASN A 2 -45.61 -32.38 11.73
N LYS A 3 -45.21 -32.53 10.52
CA LYS A 3 -45.95 -32.34 9.23
C LYS A 3 -45.96 -30.85 8.87
N LYS A 4 -45.62 -30.36 7.73
CA LYS A 4 -45.76 -30.75 6.33
C LYS A 4 -44.92 -29.74 5.52
N ARG A 5 -44.09 -30.06 4.57
CA ARG A 5 -44.42 -30.28 3.16
C ARG A 5 -44.99 -29.06 2.41
N VAL A 6 -44.18 -28.66 1.43
CA VAL A 6 -44.54 -28.44 0.02
C VAL A 6 -45.04 -27.05 -0.33
N LEU A 7 -44.31 -26.28 -1.11
CA LEU A 7 -44.67 -26.09 -2.52
C LEU A 7 -43.55 -25.40 -3.30
N ALA A 8 -43.08 -26.11 -4.31
CA ALA A 8 -42.34 -25.56 -5.42
C ALA A 8 -43.32 -24.89 -6.39
N MET A 9 -42.91 -23.83 -7.10
CA MET A 9 -43.28 -23.44 -8.44
C MET A 9 -42.44 -22.26 -8.84
N LEU A 10 -41.42 -22.43 -9.68
CA LEU A 10 -41.50 -22.24 -11.12
C LEU A 10 -42.22 -20.97 -11.55
N LEU A 11 -41.46 -19.96 -11.97
CA LEU A 11 -41.87 -19.08 -13.05
C LEU A 11 -40.61 -18.70 -13.87
N ALA A 12 -40.53 -19.34 -15.02
CA ALA A 12 -39.71 -18.96 -16.14
C ALA A 12 -40.45 -17.86 -16.92
N GLY A 13 -39.70 -16.93 -17.47
CA GLY A 13 -40.22 -15.89 -18.36
C GLY A 13 -39.08 -14.96 -18.72
N ALA A 14 -38.35 -15.25 -19.70
CA ALA A 14 -38.43 -14.85 -21.12
C ALA A 14 -37.89 -13.42 -21.37
N MET A 15 -36.71 -13.36 -21.95
CA MET A 15 -36.34 -12.74 -23.23
C MET A 15 -36.78 -11.31 -23.49
N ALA A 16 -35.81 -10.45 -23.71
CA ALA A 16 -35.86 -9.53 -24.84
C ALA A 16 -34.44 -9.21 -25.31
N LEU A 17 -34.02 -9.85 -26.36
CA LEU A 17 -33.02 -9.37 -27.31
C LEU A 17 -33.58 -8.11 -27.99
N SER A 18 -32.79 -7.03 -27.96
CA SER A 18 -32.94 -5.96 -28.94
C SER A 18 -31.57 -5.66 -29.54
N MET A 19 -31.29 -6.36 -30.64
CA MET A 19 -30.36 -5.90 -31.66
C MET A 19 -31.03 -4.78 -32.45
N THR A 20 -30.37 -3.64 -32.51
CA THR A 20 -30.56 -2.70 -33.61
C THR A 20 -29.22 -2.42 -34.25
N ALA A 21 -29.00 -3.07 -35.37
CA ALA A 21 -28.03 -2.70 -36.38
C ALA A 21 -28.69 -1.70 -37.33
N CYS A 22 -27.97 -0.69 -37.74
CA CYS A 22 -27.95 0.02 -39.01
C CYS A 22 -27.11 1.28 -38.80
N GLY A 23 -26.11 1.63 -39.53
CA GLY A 23 -25.80 1.41 -40.91
C GLY A 23 -25.16 2.67 -41.44
N GLY A 24 -23.97 2.53 -42.02
CA GLY A 24 -23.58 3.31 -43.20
C GLY A 24 -22.83 4.62 -43.02
N GLY A 25 -21.62 4.68 -43.59
CA GLY A 25 -21.05 5.94 -44.07
C GLY A 25 -19.54 6.14 -43.85
N ASN A 26 -18.80 5.54 -44.69
CA ASN A 26 -17.46 5.82 -45.24
C ASN A 26 -16.89 7.23 -45.05
N SER A 27 -15.66 7.35 -44.54
CA SER A 27 -14.51 7.93 -45.24
C SER A 27 -13.29 8.05 -44.31
N ALA A 28 -12.16 7.66 -44.88
CA ALA A 28 -10.83 7.65 -44.32
C ALA A 28 -10.30 9.03 -43.88
N SER A 29 -9.48 9.05 -42.85
CA SER A 29 -8.16 9.69 -42.88
C SER A 29 -7.34 9.32 -41.61
N THR A 30 -6.18 8.83 -41.84
CA THR A 30 -5.00 8.66 -41.04
C THR A 30 -4.73 9.84 -40.12
N ASP A 31 -4.49 9.63 -38.80
CA ASP A 31 -3.26 10.09 -38.19
C ASP A 31 -3.06 9.41 -36.83
N GLY A 32 -1.82 9.04 -36.59
CA GLY A 32 -1.40 8.35 -35.40
C GLY A 32 -1.56 9.20 -34.15
N SER A 33 -2.14 8.62 -33.13
CA SER A 33 -1.99 9.12 -31.76
C SER A 33 -1.68 7.97 -30.85
N SER A 34 -0.55 8.11 -30.23
CA SER A 34 0.01 7.29 -29.18
C SER A 34 -1.06 6.95 -28.14
N ASN A 35 -1.35 5.67 -28.02
CA ASN A 35 -2.22 5.17 -26.96
C ASN A 35 -1.42 5.21 -25.66
N ASP A 36 -1.45 6.36 -25.00
CA ASP A 36 -1.06 6.49 -23.61
C ASP A 36 -2.13 5.75 -22.79
N GLY A 37 -1.78 4.55 -22.38
CA GLY A 37 -2.64 3.67 -21.60
C GLY A 37 -2.86 4.23 -20.21
N GLY A 38 -3.63 5.30 -20.12
CA GLY A 38 -4.24 5.74 -18.87
C GLY A 38 -5.21 4.67 -18.43
N ALA A 39 -4.81 3.85 -17.45
CA ALA A 39 -5.74 3.01 -16.74
C ALA A 39 -6.83 3.91 -16.15
N SER A 40 -8.02 3.86 -16.73
CA SER A 40 -9.22 4.43 -16.12
C SER A 40 -9.38 3.75 -14.77
N ALA A 41 -9.07 4.46 -13.71
CA ALA A 41 -9.40 4.05 -12.36
C ALA A 41 -10.92 3.94 -12.29
N SER A 42 -11.43 2.73 -12.39
CA SER A 42 -12.77 2.37 -11.96
C SER A 42 -12.89 2.80 -10.51
N GLY A 43 -13.82 3.71 -10.19
CA GLY A 43 -13.94 4.36 -8.88
C GLY A 43 -14.26 3.39 -7.75
N GLY A 44 -13.28 2.62 -7.32
CA GLY A 44 -13.27 1.81 -6.12
C GLY A 44 -12.25 2.37 -5.14
N SER A 45 -12.52 2.22 -3.85
CA SER A 45 -11.57 2.54 -2.79
C SER A 45 -10.39 1.56 -2.83
N TYR A 46 -9.15 2.05 -2.84
CA TYR A 46 -7.96 1.22 -2.72
C TYR A 46 -7.82 0.69 -1.30
N LYS A 47 -7.39 -0.56 -1.17
CA LYS A 47 -7.06 -1.15 0.13
C LYS A 47 -5.54 -1.30 0.26
N VAL A 48 -4.95 -0.66 1.27
CA VAL A 48 -3.51 -0.64 1.50
C VAL A 48 -3.17 -1.32 2.82
N SER A 49 -2.23 -2.26 2.79
CA SER A 49 -1.62 -2.78 4.01
C SER A 49 -0.46 -1.89 4.44
N VAL A 50 -0.36 -1.61 5.73
CA VAL A 50 0.73 -0.86 6.35
C VAL A 50 1.37 -1.74 7.41
N ILE A 51 2.56 -2.28 7.12
CA ILE A 51 3.31 -3.16 8.01
C ILE A 51 4.42 -2.36 8.69
N LEU A 52 4.24 -2.08 9.98
CA LEU A 52 5.19 -1.35 10.82
C LEU A 52 6.11 -2.33 11.56
N LYS A 53 7.24 -1.84 12.11
CA LYS A 53 8.18 -2.68 12.84
C LYS A 53 7.59 -3.32 14.09
N THR A 54 6.64 -2.67 14.72
CA THR A 54 5.84 -3.18 15.85
C THR A 54 4.71 -2.21 16.15
N LEU A 55 3.71 -2.64 16.88
CA LEU A 55 2.71 -1.75 17.48
C LEU A 55 2.92 -1.59 19.00
N ALA A 56 3.96 -2.17 19.58
CA ALA A 56 4.24 -2.07 20.99
C ALA A 56 4.96 -0.77 21.40
N ALA A 57 5.65 -0.09 20.47
CA ALA A 57 6.37 1.13 20.75
C ALA A 57 5.55 2.38 20.36
N GLU A 58 5.62 3.41 21.20
CA GLU A 58 4.85 4.64 21.06
C GLU A 58 5.06 5.34 19.70
N TYR A 59 6.30 5.37 19.20
CA TYR A 59 6.62 5.94 17.90
C TYR A 59 5.74 5.32 16.78
N TRP A 60 5.60 4.01 16.78
CA TRP A 60 4.80 3.31 15.78
C TRP A 60 3.29 3.50 15.95
N GLN A 61 2.83 3.82 17.16
CA GLN A 61 1.45 4.23 17.39
C GLN A 61 1.14 5.58 16.73
N TYR A 62 2.07 6.53 16.74
CA TYR A 62 1.91 7.80 16.02
C TYR A 62 1.88 7.59 14.50
N VAL A 63 2.75 6.74 13.97
CA VAL A 63 2.74 6.39 12.53
C VAL A 63 1.43 5.72 12.14
N LYS A 64 0.94 4.80 12.96
CA LYS A 64 -0.37 4.15 12.78
C LYS A 64 -1.49 5.19 12.76
N SER A 65 -1.55 6.06 13.76
CA SER A 65 -2.58 7.11 13.84
C SER A 65 -2.58 7.97 12.58
N GLY A 66 -1.42 8.43 12.13
CA GLY A 66 -1.33 9.22 10.90
C GLY A 66 -1.84 8.52 9.65
N ALA A 67 -1.60 7.20 9.54
CA ALA A 67 -2.13 6.41 8.42
C ALA A 67 -3.66 6.26 8.50
N GLU A 68 -4.19 6.00 9.69
CA GLU A 68 -5.63 5.86 9.94
C GLU A 68 -6.38 7.18 9.78
N ASP A 69 -5.80 8.29 10.23
CA ASP A 69 -6.36 9.64 10.06
C ASP A 69 -6.48 9.99 8.58
N TYR A 70 -5.40 9.77 7.79
CA TYR A 70 -5.44 9.97 6.35
C TYR A 70 -6.52 9.14 5.67
N ALA A 71 -6.64 7.86 6.02
CA ALA A 71 -7.67 7.00 5.45
C ALA A 71 -9.09 7.45 5.85
N SER A 72 -9.26 7.96 7.06
CA SER A 72 -10.55 8.52 7.51
C SER A 72 -10.95 9.76 6.71
N GLU A 73 -10.01 10.66 6.46
CA GLU A 73 -10.22 11.88 5.67
C GLU A 73 -10.45 11.61 4.17
N HIS A 74 -9.97 10.45 3.68
CA HIS A 74 -10.04 10.05 2.27
C HIS A 74 -10.76 8.71 2.08
N SER A 75 -11.77 8.45 2.90
CA SER A 75 -12.47 7.16 2.95
C SER A 75 -13.19 6.78 1.65
N ASP A 76 -13.42 7.76 0.78
CA ASP A 76 -13.93 7.57 -0.59
C ASP A 76 -12.86 6.97 -1.54
N LYS A 77 -11.57 7.05 -1.20
CA LYS A 77 -10.45 6.65 -2.06
C LYS A 77 -9.60 5.53 -1.51
N VAL A 78 -9.43 5.47 -0.18
CA VAL A 78 -8.50 4.52 0.43
C VAL A 78 -8.99 4.01 1.77
N THR A 79 -8.72 2.73 2.02
CA THR A 79 -8.78 2.12 3.34
C THR A 79 -7.42 1.57 3.69
N VAL A 80 -7.02 1.65 4.96
CA VAL A 80 -5.75 1.11 5.43
C VAL A 80 -5.96 0.03 6.48
N GLU A 81 -5.09 -0.96 6.47
CA GLU A 81 -4.99 -1.95 7.53
C GLU A 81 -3.58 -1.88 8.10
N VAL A 82 -3.46 -1.34 9.32
CA VAL A 82 -2.16 -1.15 9.97
C VAL A 82 -1.88 -2.30 10.90
N LYS A 83 -0.73 -2.93 10.74
CA LYS A 83 -0.28 -4.08 11.52
C LYS A 83 1.22 -4.02 11.78
N GLY A 84 1.69 -4.86 12.67
CA GLY A 84 3.10 -5.04 12.97
C GLY A 84 3.32 -6.23 13.89
N PRO A 85 4.51 -6.83 13.89
CA PRO A 85 4.85 -7.93 14.77
C PRO A 85 4.82 -7.52 16.24
N SER A 86 4.88 -8.51 17.11
CA SER A 86 4.83 -8.35 18.57
C SER A 86 5.98 -7.52 19.12
N SER A 87 7.14 -7.49 18.44
CA SER A 87 8.32 -6.72 18.81
C SER A 87 9.21 -6.41 17.60
N GLU A 88 10.16 -5.49 17.76
CA GLU A 88 11.15 -5.18 16.72
C GLU A 88 12.20 -6.29 16.49
N THR A 89 12.13 -7.37 17.23
CA THR A 89 12.97 -8.57 17.05
C THR A 89 12.20 -9.80 16.60
N ALA A 90 10.90 -9.68 16.38
CA ALA A 90 10.05 -10.77 15.90
C ALA A 90 10.10 -10.87 14.37
N PHE A 91 11.27 -11.22 13.85
CA PHE A 91 11.56 -11.25 12.40
C PHE A 91 10.65 -12.20 11.63
N ASP A 92 10.41 -13.39 12.18
CA ASP A 92 9.56 -14.41 11.53
C ASP A 92 8.10 -13.94 11.44
N GLU A 93 7.60 -13.22 12.46
CA GLU A 93 6.25 -12.66 12.41
C GLU A 93 6.12 -11.63 11.29
N MET A 94 7.10 -10.74 11.13
CA MET A 94 7.08 -9.76 10.05
C MET A 94 7.18 -10.42 8.69
N GLN A 95 8.06 -11.40 8.52
CA GLN A 95 8.17 -12.15 7.29
C GLN A 95 6.83 -12.79 6.91
N ASN A 96 6.20 -13.48 7.84
CA ASN A 96 4.88 -14.10 7.62
C ASN A 96 3.79 -13.08 7.26
N MET A 97 3.81 -11.88 7.87
CA MET A 97 2.88 -10.80 7.53
C MET A 97 3.06 -10.33 6.09
N ILE A 98 4.30 -10.09 5.68
CA ILE A 98 4.61 -9.67 4.30
C ILE A 98 4.18 -10.75 3.31
N GLU A 99 4.56 -12.01 3.51
CA GLU A 99 4.18 -13.13 2.64
C GLU A 99 2.67 -13.30 2.53
N THR A 100 1.97 -13.21 3.67
CA THR A 100 0.51 -13.30 3.72
C THR A 100 -0.13 -12.19 2.90
N ASP A 101 0.30 -10.95 3.08
CA ASP A 101 -0.28 -9.81 2.37
C ASP A 101 -0.01 -9.86 0.87
N LEU A 102 1.20 -10.24 0.47
CA LEU A 102 1.57 -10.41 -0.94
C LEU A 102 0.74 -11.48 -1.64
N SER A 103 0.41 -12.56 -0.92
CA SER A 103 -0.32 -13.72 -1.48
C SER A 103 -1.84 -13.62 -1.36
N SER A 104 -2.35 -12.73 -0.53
CA SER A 104 -3.78 -12.66 -0.20
C SER A 104 -4.68 -12.20 -1.35
N GLY A 105 -4.15 -11.43 -2.30
CA GLY A 105 -4.95 -10.76 -3.33
C GLY A 105 -5.93 -9.71 -2.78
N THR A 106 -5.72 -9.28 -1.52
CA THR A 106 -6.65 -8.39 -0.80
C THR A 106 -6.27 -6.92 -0.95
N TYR A 107 -4.99 -6.63 -1.14
CA TYR A 107 -4.45 -5.28 -1.13
C TYR A 107 -4.07 -4.79 -2.53
N ASP A 108 -4.23 -3.49 -2.74
CA ASP A 108 -3.82 -2.78 -3.97
C ASP A 108 -2.41 -2.21 -3.86
N GLY A 109 -1.84 -2.18 -2.67
CA GLY A 109 -0.48 -1.76 -2.38
C GLY A 109 -0.08 -2.07 -0.95
N ILE A 110 1.24 -2.06 -0.68
CA ILE A 110 1.78 -2.35 0.65
C ILE A 110 2.80 -1.28 1.03
N VAL A 111 2.67 -0.76 2.24
CA VAL A 111 3.65 0.11 2.90
C VAL A 111 4.40 -0.73 3.93
N ILE A 112 5.73 -0.71 3.90
CA ILE A 112 6.56 -1.58 4.75
C ILE A 112 7.64 -0.75 5.44
N SER A 113 7.72 -0.88 6.76
CA SER A 113 8.92 -0.54 7.55
C SER A 113 9.60 -1.84 7.96
N PRO A 114 10.63 -2.31 7.23
CA PRO A 114 11.17 -3.65 7.45
C PRO A 114 12.03 -3.73 8.72
N LEU A 115 11.98 -4.87 9.40
CA LEU A 115 12.94 -5.23 10.44
C LEU A 115 14.27 -5.70 9.82
N GLN A 116 14.21 -6.32 8.65
CA GLN A 116 15.37 -6.81 7.89
C GLN A 116 15.21 -6.40 6.42
N SER A 117 16.03 -5.45 5.97
CA SER A 117 15.94 -4.88 4.62
C SER A 117 16.17 -5.92 3.52
N ASP A 118 17.17 -6.79 3.68
CA ASP A 118 17.49 -7.80 2.68
C ASP A 118 16.40 -8.86 2.55
N THR A 119 15.81 -9.27 3.65
CA THR A 119 14.68 -10.20 3.67
C THR A 119 13.45 -9.58 3.01
N ALA A 120 13.13 -8.33 3.34
CA ALA A 120 12.00 -7.63 2.73
C ALA A 120 12.19 -7.50 1.21
N ALA A 121 13.40 -7.17 0.75
CA ALA A 121 13.72 -7.08 -0.67
C ALA A 121 13.51 -8.41 -1.40
N GLN A 122 13.90 -9.53 -0.78
CA GLN A 122 13.68 -10.87 -1.34
C GLN A 122 12.19 -11.23 -1.41
N LEU A 123 11.44 -10.94 -0.34
CA LEU A 123 10.01 -11.26 -0.25
C LEU A 123 9.17 -10.51 -1.29
N VAL A 124 9.45 -9.22 -1.52
CA VAL A 124 8.68 -8.43 -2.48
C VAL A 124 9.09 -8.68 -3.93
N SER A 125 10.17 -9.45 -4.16
CA SER A 125 10.68 -9.71 -5.50
C SER A 125 9.64 -10.37 -6.40
N GLY A 126 9.40 -9.76 -7.55
CA GLY A 126 8.47 -10.24 -8.56
C GLY A 126 7.00 -9.93 -8.29
N THR A 127 6.66 -9.25 -7.19
CA THR A 127 5.28 -8.81 -6.97
C THR A 127 4.89 -7.72 -7.96
N LYS A 128 3.61 -7.67 -8.32
CA LYS A 128 3.05 -6.57 -9.11
C LYS A 128 2.44 -5.46 -8.24
N LEU A 129 2.31 -5.70 -6.94
CA LEU A 129 1.83 -4.70 -6.01
C LEU A 129 2.85 -3.56 -5.87
N PRO A 130 2.43 -2.30 -5.90
CA PRO A 130 3.31 -1.20 -5.56
C PRO A 130 3.71 -1.28 -4.08
N ILE A 131 5.01 -1.19 -3.84
CA ILE A 131 5.58 -1.20 -2.50
C ILE A 131 6.13 0.19 -2.18
N VAL A 132 5.83 0.70 -0.98
CA VAL A 132 6.41 1.91 -0.43
C VAL A 132 7.18 1.54 0.84
N ALA A 133 8.45 1.92 0.90
CA ALA A 133 9.24 1.78 2.12
C ALA A 133 9.07 3.01 3.01
N ILE A 134 8.94 2.82 4.32
CA ILE A 134 8.90 3.92 5.29
C ILE A 134 9.90 3.69 6.42
N ASP A 135 10.44 4.78 6.98
CA ASP A 135 11.43 4.81 8.06
C ASP A 135 12.75 4.11 7.69
N THR A 136 12.71 2.86 7.35
CA THR A 136 13.87 2.08 6.92
C THR A 136 13.74 1.72 5.45
N ASN A 137 14.70 2.18 4.65
CA ASN A 137 14.74 1.89 3.22
C ASN A 137 15.28 0.48 2.94
N PHE A 138 14.82 -0.09 1.83
CA PHE A 138 15.39 -1.30 1.24
C PHE A 138 15.33 -1.22 -0.28
N THR A 139 16.25 -1.89 -0.94
CA THR A 139 16.42 -1.78 -2.40
C THR A 139 15.81 -2.99 -3.10
N ALA A 140 14.71 -2.76 -3.81
CA ALA A 140 14.10 -3.72 -4.73
C ALA A 140 13.42 -2.96 -5.88
N PRO A 141 13.34 -3.52 -7.10
CA PRO A 141 12.67 -2.87 -8.25
C PRO A 141 11.18 -2.57 -7.98
N GLU A 142 10.57 -3.32 -7.08
CA GLU A 142 9.16 -3.20 -6.68
C GLU A 142 8.91 -1.99 -5.78
N VAL A 143 9.92 -1.49 -5.07
CA VAL A 143 9.82 -0.30 -4.20
C VAL A 143 9.72 0.94 -5.06
N LYS A 144 8.54 1.58 -5.02
CA LYS A 144 8.21 2.76 -5.84
C LYS A 144 8.62 4.07 -5.18
N SER A 145 8.68 4.09 -3.85
CA SER A 145 9.04 5.28 -3.07
C SER A 145 9.56 4.89 -1.70
N PHE A 146 10.36 5.78 -1.12
CA PHE A 146 10.78 5.73 0.27
C PHE A 146 10.39 7.03 0.96
N VAL A 147 9.79 6.91 2.14
CA VAL A 147 9.44 8.04 3.02
C VAL A 147 10.15 7.85 4.35
N GLY A 148 11.07 8.75 4.65
CA GLY A 148 11.86 8.67 5.88
C GLY A 148 12.81 9.85 6.02
N THR A 149 13.60 9.81 7.09
CA THR A 149 14.61 10.84 7.40
C THR A 149 15.96 10.45 6.79
N GLY A 150 16.61 11.41 6.14
CA GLY A 150 18.02 11.26 5.77
C GLY A 150 18.92 11.35 7.00
N ASN A 151 19.04 10.23 7.72
CA ASN A 151 19.67 10.17 9.05
C ASN A 151 21.13 10.64 9.06
N GLU A 152 21.89 10.33 8.00
CA GLU A 152 23.27 10.80 7.86
C GLU A 152 23.33 12.34 7.80
N ALA A 153 22.51 12.96 6.93
CA ALA A 153 22.47 14.42 6.80
C ALA A 153 21.95 15.10 8.08
N ALA A 154 20.98 14.49 8.75
CA ALA A 154 20.45 14.99 10.01
C ALA A 154 21.49 14.90 11.14
N ALA A 155 22.17 13.77 11.27
CA ALA A 155 23.22 13.56 12.25
C ALA A 155 24.42 14.50 12.05
N LYS A 156 24.81 14.73 10.78
CA LYS A 156 25.86 15.69 10.45
C LYS A 156 25.51 17.10 10.91
N LYS A 157 24.29 17.58 10.61
CA LYS A 157 23.83 18.90 11.08
C LYS A 157 23.77 18.98 12.60
N GLY A 158 23.32 17.94 13.26
CA GLY A 158 23.31 17.86 14.72
C GLY A 158 24.71 17.92 15.31
N GLY A 159 25.66 17.20 14.73
CA GLY A 159 27.08 17.24 15.13
C GLY A 159 27.72 18.62 14.94
N GLU A 160 27.48 19.25 13.78
CA GLU A 160 27.95 20.61 13.51
C GLU A 160 27.41 21.61 14.54
N ALA A 161 26.12 21.56 14.85
CA ALA A 161 25.51 22.42 15.85
C ALA A 161 26.04 22.16 17.26
N ALA A 162 26.30 20.90 17.62
CA ALA A 162 26.90 20.54 18.91
C ALA A 162 28.33 21.09 19.05
N VAL A 163 29.15 21.01 18.01
CA VAL A 163 30.51 21.56 17.97
C VAL A 163 30.46 23.07 18.13
N GLU A 164 29.59 23.79 17.43
CA GLU A 164 29.45 25.24 17.59
C GLU A 164 29.00 25.63 19.01
N ALA A 165 28.05 24.89 19.58
CA ALA A 165 27.63 25.11 20.95
C ALA A 165 28.76 24.87 21.98
N ALA A 166 29.58 23.83 21.78
CA ALA A 166 30.73 23.52 22.63
C ALA A 166 31.78 24.62 22.56
N LYS A 167 32.10 25.11 21.34
CA LYS A 167 33.03 26.25 21.17
C LYS A 167 32.50 27.50 21.85
N ALA A 168 31.22 27.84 21.66
CA ALA A 168 30.62 28.99 22.33
C ALA A 168 30.62 28.90 23.86
N ALA A 169 30.56 27.69 24.41
CA ALA A 169 30.65 27.42 25.82
C ALA A 169 32.11 27.34 26.35
N GLY A 170 33.11 27.45 25.48
CA GLY A 170 34.52 27.34 25.87
C GLY A 170 34.96 25.91 26.21
N TRP A 171 34.29 24.89 25.69
CA TRP A 171 34.60 23.49 25.99
C TRP A 171 35.65 22.89 25.03
N THR A 172 35.98 23.61 23.98
CA THR A 172 37.02 23.21 23.02
C THR A 172 37.96 24.36 22.76
N ASP A 173 39.24 24.07 22.68
CA ASP A 173 40.27 25.02 22.30
C ASP A 173 40.21 25.40 20.81
#